data_88a377e7ec2625a4d6e2bfad40b0decf
#
_entry.id   88a377e7ec2625a4d6e2bfad40b0decf
#
_cell.length_a   1.000
_cell.length_b   1.000
_cell.length_c   1.000
_cell.angle_alpha   90.00
_cell.angle_beta   90.00
_cell.angle_gamma   90.00
#
_symmetry.space_group_name_H-M   'P 1'
#
loop_
_entity.id
_entity.type
_entity.pdbx_description
1 polymer ?
#
loop_
_entity_poly.entity_id
_entity_poly.type
_entity_poly.pdbx_seq_one_letter_code
_entity_poly.pdbx_strand_id
1 'polypeptide(L)'
;MGKSVQKLTDNVSLIASKESWIEGLAIQQLIKTSELPGMHAVAGMPDLHPGRGYPIGAAFFTEGRIYPALVGNDIGCGMSLWQTNTKLAKLNVDKLAKRLSDVEQPLDESWHTLISERKHELAITQTGFDSALGTIGGGNHFAEFQAIEEVFDQQALLALGLQPKQLQLLVHSGSRGLGQAILVKHIAEHNHDGLEVVSDAFTDYMAKHDEALRWAQLNRELIARRFLQAIRAGGEQVLDVNHNLVSQSQIAGQAGWLHRKGATPSDQGAVMIPGSRGDYSYLVKPTAEQNVNLRSLAHGAGRKWKRGECQGRLSHKFKKEDLYRTAFGSRVICNDKTLLYDEAPQAYKDCQTVIDDLVDAGLVTVIAKLKPVLTFKTQGTCG
;
A
#
# COMPACT_ATOMS: atom_id res chain seq x y z
N MET A 1 -16.51 22.47 5.82
CA MET A 1 -15.77 21.52 4.99
C MET A 1 -14.48 22.21 4.55
N GLY A 2 -13.33 21.55 4.68
CA GLY A 2 -12.04 22.06 4.23
C GLY A 2 -12.05 22.32 2.71
N LYS A 3 -11.13 23.15 2.24
CA LYS A 3 -11.01 23.49 0.80
C LYS A 3 -10.67 22.31 -0.09
N SER A 4 -10.16 21.20 0.50
CA SER A 4 -9.74 19.98 -0.19
C SER A 4 -10.82 18.90 -0.25
N VAL A 5 -12.10 19.22 -0.05
CA VAL A 5 -13.22 18.29 -0.28
C VAL A 5 -14.08 18.84 -1.44
N GLN A 6 -14.13 18.07 -2.53
CA GLN A 6 -14.91 18.40 -3.73
C GLN A 6 -16.04 17.39 -3.91
N LYS A 7 -17.27 17.85 -4.13
CA LYS A 7 -18.40 17.02 -4.55
C LYS A 7 -18.44 16.99 -6.07
N LEU A 8 -18.15 15.85 -6.70
CA LEU A 8 -18.15 15.71 -8.16
C LEU A 8 -19.54 15.39 -8.71
N THR A 9 -20.29 14.53 -8.01
CA THR A 9 -21.70 14.21 -8.26
C THR A 9 -22.41 14.03 -6.92
N ASP A 10 -23.69 13.66 -6.91
CA ASP A 10 -24.43 13.45 -5.66
C ASP A 10 -23.85 12.35 -4.78
N ASN A 11 -23.25 11.31 -5.38
CA ASN A 11 -22.68 10.17 -4.69
C ASN A 11 -21.15 10.04 -4.86
N VAL A 12 -20.46 11.04 -5.47
CA VAL A 12 -19.00 10.99 -5.70
C VAL A 12 -18.33 12.17 -5.04
N SER A 13 -17.43 11.89 -4.11
CA SER A 13 -16.55 12.85 -3.45
C SER A 13 -15.10 12.67 -3.91
N LEU A 14 -14.35 13.77 -3.95
CA LEU A 14 -12.90 13.78 -4.19
C LEU A 14 -12.22 14.56 -3.08
N ILE A 15 -11.26 13.93 -2.42
CA ILE A 15 -10.42 14.55 -1.39
C ILE A 15 -9.17 15.07 -2.07
N ALA A 16 -9.22 16.28 -2.56
CA ALA A 16 -8.10 16.98 -3.20
C ALA A 16 -8.39 18.46 -3.27
N SER A 17 -7.39 19.31 -3.06
CA SER A 17 -7.48 20.73 -3.34
C SER A 17 -7.57 20.99 -4.85
N LYS A 18 -7.92 22.20 -5.24
CA LYS A 18 -7.97 22.59 -6.66
C LYS A 18 -6.58 22.67 -7.29
N GLU A 19 -5.55 22.85 -6.47
CA GLU A 19 -4.14 22.88 -6.86
C GLU A 19 -3.54 21.49 -7.03
N SER A 20 -4.15 20.44 -6.43
CA SER A 20 -3.67 19.09 -6.52
C SER A 20 -3.90 18.49 -7.90
N TRP A 21 -2.83 18.02 -8.50
CA TRP A 21 -2.92 17.41 -9.82
C TRP A 21 -3.57 16.03 -9.77
N ILE A 22 -4.72 15.90 -10.40
CA ILE A 22 -5.42 14.61 -10.62
C ILE A 22 -5.63 14.42 -12.12
N GLU A 23 -5.22 13.29 -12.68
CA GLU A 23 -5.43 12.99 -14.09
C GLU A 23 -6.93 12.86 -14.41
N GLY A 24 -7.39 13.57 -15.46
CA GLY A 24 -8.81 13.59 -15.84
C GLY A 24 -9.42 12.21 -16.10
N LEU A 25 -8.61 11.26 -16.60
CA LEU A 25 -9.05 9.87 -16.79
C LEU A 25 -9.40 9.20 -15.44
N ALA A 26 -8.69 9.51 -14.36
CA ALA A 26 -8.99 8.96 -13.04
C ALA A 26 -10.34 9.47 -12.51
N ILE A 27 -10.62 10.76 -12.73
CA ILE A 27 -11.92 11.36 -12.37
C ILE A 27 -13.05 10.72 -13.20
N GLN A 28 -12.85 10.54 -14.51
CA GLN A 28 -13.82 9.86 -15.36
C GLN A 28 -14.08 8.42 -14.91
N GLN A 29 -13.02 7.66 -14.56
CA GLN A 29 -13.15 6.32 -14.03
C GLN A 29 -13.91 6.32 -12.69
N LEU A 30 -13.65 7.29 -11.82
CA LEU A 30 -14.32 7.42 -10.52
C LEU A 30 -15.83 7.63 -10.70
N ILE A 31 -16.22 8.59 -11.57
CA ILE A 31 -17.62 8.89 -11.87
C ILE A 31 -18.30 7.68 -12.53
N LYS A 32 -17.67 7.09 -13.56
CA LYS A 32 -18.25 5.91 -14.24
C LYS A 32 -18.44 4.72 -13.27
N THR A 33 -17.56 4.54 -12.30
CA THR A 33 -17.71 3.47 -11.30
C THR A 33 -18.91 3.72 -10.38
N SER A 34 -19.29 4.97 -10.14
CA SER A 34 -20.46 5.31 -9.31
C SER A 34 -21.80 4.96 -9.96
N GLU A 35 -21.80 4.62 -11.26
CA GLU A 35 -22.98 4.21 -12.02
C GLU A 35 -23.25 2.68 -11.93
N LEU A 36 -22.36 1.91 -11.30
CA LEU A 36 -22.54 0.47 -11.15
C LEU A 36 -23.76 0.15 -10.26
N PRO A 37 -24.53 -0.92 -10.57
CA PRO A 37 -25.68 -1.32 -9.77
C PRO A 37 -25.33 -1.50 -8.28
N GLY A 38 -26.16 -0.99 -7.39
CA GLY A 38 -25.95 -1.06 -5.93
C GLY A 38 -24.86 -0.13 -5.39
N MET A 39 -24.26 0.73 -6.22
CA MET A 39 -23.27 1.70 -5.76
C MET A 39 -23.96 2.90 -5.10
N HIS A 40 -23.70 3.11 -3.83
CA HIS A 40 -24.28 4.20 -3.04
C HIS A 40 -23.35 5.42 -2.94
N ALA A 41 -22.07 5.17 -2.72
CA ALA A 41 -21.11 6.26 -2.57
C ALA A 41 -19.73 5.87 -3.06
N VAL A 42 -18.99 6.85 -3.58
CA VAL A 42 -17.63 6.70 -4.09
C VAL A 42 -16.78 7.86 -3.58
N ALA A 43 -15.57 7.56 -3.12
CA ALA A 43 -14.63 8.58 -2.67
C ALA A 43 -13.25 8.36 -3.31
N GLY A 44 -12.74 9.40 -3.98
CA GLY A 44 -11.36 9.46 -4.46
C GLY A 44 -10.47 10.14 -3.42
N MET A 45 -9.26 9.58 -3.19
CA MET A 45 -8.26 10.12 -2.28
C MET A 45 -7.30 11.07 -3.03
N PRO A 46 -6.46 11.86 -2.35
CA PRO A 46 -5.52 12.78 -3.01
C PRO A 46 -4.52 12.10 -3.95
N ASP A 47 -4.20 10.85 -3.69
CA ASP A 47 -3.34 10.01 -4.52
C ASP A 47 -4.05 9.34 -5.72
N LEU A 48 -5.32 9.68 -5.98
CA LEU A 48 -6.12 9.15 -7.07
C LEU A 48 -5.39 9.19 -8.41
N HIS A 49 -5.35 8.05 -9.13
CA HIS A 49 -4.74 7.92 -10.44
C HIS A 49 -5.42 6.82 -11.28
N PRO A 50 -5.27 6.81 -12.61
CA PRO A 50 -5.92 5.81 -13.44
C PRO A 50 -5.43 4.39 -13.17
N GLY A 51 -6.36 3.45 -13.11
CA GLY A 51 -6.10 2.01 -13.09
C GLY A 51 -6.60 1.31 -14.35
N ARG A 52 -6.44 -0.01 -14.40
CA ARG A 52 -7.01 -0.86 -15.48
C ARG A 52 -8.52 -0.98 -15.28
N GLY A 53 -9.28 -0.15 -16.00
CA GLY A 53 -10.75 -0.10 -15.94
C GLY A 53 -11.32 0.69 -14.75
N TYR A 54 -10.72 0.60 -13.58
CA TYR A 54 -11.16 1.26 -12.35
C TYR A 54 -10.03 2.08 -11.75
N PRO A 55 -10.31 3.23 -11.10
CA PRO A 55 -9.27 4.10 -10.54
C PRO A 55 -8.60 3.45 -9.33
N ILE A 56 -7.40 3.90 -9.01
CA ILE A 56 -6.62 3.54 -7.82
C ILE A 56 -6.50 4.79 -6.93
N GLY A 57 -6.51 4.62 -5.61
CA GLY A 57 -6.68 5.69 -4.64
C GLY A 57 -8.16 6.00 -4.41
N ALA A 58 -9.01 4.97 -4.36
CA ALA A 58 -10.45 5.14 -4.25
C ALA A 58 -11.12 4.09 -3.37
N ALA A 59 -12.24 4.49 -2.76
CA ALA A 59 -13.13 3.64 -1.99
C ALA A 59 -14.54 3.67 -2.58
N PHE A 60 -15.26 2.53 -2.51
CA PHE A 60 -16.55 2.32 -3.16
C PHE A 60 -17.48 1.60 -2.20
N PHE A 61 -18.61 2.21 -1.85
CA PHE A 61 -19.59 1.66 -0.94
C PHE A 61 -20.81 1.16 -1.68
N THR A 62 -21.14 -0.14 -1.52
CA THR A 62 -22.23 -0.81 -2.22
C THR A 62 -23.19 -1.47 -1.24
N GLU A 63 -24.43 -1.70 -1.70
CA GLU A 63 -25.46 -2.46 -1.01
C GLU A 63 -25.90 -3.66 -1.85
N GLY A 64 -26.10 -4.80 -1.18
CA GLY A 64 -26.61 -6.04 -1.81
C GLY A 64 -25.64 -6.72 -2.77
N ARG A 65 -24.48 -6.12 -3.07
CA ARG A 65 -23.55 -6.61 -4.09
C ARG A 65 -22.10 -6.20 -3.79
N ILE A 66 -21.16 -7.06 -4.19
CA ILE A 66 -19.73 -6.73 -4.21
C ILE A 66 -19.17 -6.79 -5.63
N TYR A 67 -18.04 -6.11 -5.84
CA TYR A 67 -17.31 -6.08 -7.11
C TYR A 67 -15.84 -6.46 -6.90
N PRO A 68 -15.44 -7.73 -7.13
CA PRO A 68 -14.05 -8.18 -7.00
C PRO A 68 -13.04 -7.33 -7.79
N ALA A 69 -13.42 -6.83 -8.96
CA ALA A 69 -12.58 -5.96 -9.78
C ALA A 69 -12.25 -4.60 -9.12
N LEU A 70 -13.08 -4.12 -8.16
CA LEU A 70 -12.83 -2.92 -7.36
C LEU A 70 -11.83 -3.15 -6.22
N VAL A 71 -11.47 -4.39 -5.91
CA VAL A 71 -10.33 -4.74 -5.06
C VAL A 71 -9.07 -4.86 -5.91
N GLY A 72 -9.18 -5.48 -7.08
CA GLY A 72 -8.09 -5.67 -8.03
C GLY A 72 -7.36 -7.00 -7.85
N ASN A 73 -6.22 -7.12 -8.53
CA ASN A 73 -5.44 -8.36 -8.60
C ASN A 73 -4.49 -8.59 -7.44
N ASP A 74 -4.23 -7.59 -6.61
CA ASP A 74 -3.34 -7.71 -5.46
C ASP A 74 -4.16 -7.55 -4.16
N ILE A 75 -5.00 -8.55 -3.89
CA ILE A 75 -5.81 -8.62 -2.68
C ILE A 75 -4.87 -8.58 -1.47
N GLY A 76 -5.17 -7.74 -0.48
CA GLY A 76 -4.36 -7.63 0.72
C GLY A 76 -3.04 -6.88 0.53
N CYS A 77 -2.81 -6.22 -0.64
CA CYS A 77 -1.71 -5.26 -0.71
C CYS A 77 -1.84 -4.25 0.43
N GLY A 78 -0.74 -3.99 1.13
CA GLY A 78 -0.78 -3.20 2.36
C GLY A 78 0.61 -2.81 2.86
N MET A 79 0.61 -2.10 3.97
CA MET A 79 1.80 -1.59 4.64
C MET A 79 1.98 -2.23 6.00
N SER A 80 3.21 -2.68 6.29
CA SER A 80 3.62 -3.14 7.62
C SER A 80 4.80 -2.32 8.10
N LEU A 81 4.64 -1.61 9.23
CA LEU A 81 5.68 -0.80 9.85
C LEU A 81 6.25 -1.52 11.07
N TRP A 82 7.57 -1.57 11.16
CA TRP A 82 8.31 -2.22 12.23
C TRP A 82 9.28 -1.24 12.90
N GLN A 83 9.29 -1.24 14.23
CA GLN A 83 10.33 -0.59 15.02
C GLN A 83 11.50 -1.56 15.16
N THR A 84 12.70 -1.16 14.74
CA THR A 84 13.91 -1.97 14.95
C THR A 84 14.67 -1.53 16.20
N ASN A 85 15.58 -2.36 16.70
CA ASN A 85 16.50 -2.00 17.79
C ASN A 85 17.82 -1.38 17.28
N THR A 86 17.94 -1.07 15.99
CA THR A 86 19.13 -0.50 15.38
C THR A 86 19.19 1.01 15.60
N LYS A 87 20.23 1.50 16.27
CA LYS A 87 20.43 2.93 16.51
C LYS A 87 20.95 3.64 15.24
N LEU A 88 20.30 4.73 14.83
CA LEU A 88 20.67 5.53 13.66
C LEU A 88 22.13 6.05 13.74
N ALA A 89 22.60 6.45 14.92
CA ALA A 89 23.97 6.94 15.12
C ALA A 89 25.07 5.91 14.80
N LYS A 90 24.74 4.63 14.72
CA LYS A 90 25.66 3.53 14.38
C LYS A 90 25.44 2.95 12.98
N LEU A 91 24.56 3.58 12.20
CA LEU A 91 24.17 3.07 10.91
C LEU A 91 25.23 3.36 9.84
N ASN A 92 25.60 2.32 9.10
CA ASN A 92 26.41 2.43 7.88
C ASN A 92 25.55 1.84 6.72
N VAL A 93 25.08 2.72 5.84
CA VAL A 93 24.15 2.37 4.75
C VAL A 93 24.79 1.41 3.74
N ASP A 94 26.10 1.53 3.45
CA ASP A 94 26.77 0.62 2.51
C ASP A 94 26.93 -0.78 3.10
N LYS A 95 27.20 -0.89 4.41
CA LYS A 95 27.22 -2.17 5.12
C LYS A 95 25.82 -2.78 5.20
N LEU A 96 24.79 -1.95 5.41
CA LEU A 96 23.39 -2.37 5.38
C LEU A 96 23.04 -2.98 4.01
N ALA A 97 23.36 -2.28 2.92
CA ALA A 97 23.12 -2.74 1.56
C ALA A 97 23.80 -4.08 1.24
N LYS A 98 25.05 -4.26 1.68
CA LYS A 98 25.76 -5.54 1.50
C LYS A 98 25.09 -6.72 2.21
N ARG A 99 24.50 -6.49 3.38
CA ARG A 99 23.79 -7.55 4.13
C ARG A 99 22.47 -7.98 3.50
N LEU A 100 21.93 -7.14 2.63
CA LEU A 100 20.66 -7.40 1.95
C LEU A 100 20.86 -8.02 0.55
N SER A 101 22.09 -8.41 0.15
CA SER A 101 22.37 -8.91 -1.20
C SER A 101 21.62 -10.18 -1.56
N ASP A 102 21.19 -10.98 -0.58
CA ASP A 102 20.58 -12.31 -0.83
C ASP A 102 19.17 -12.47 -0.26
N VAL A 103 18.51 -11.37 0.14
CA VAL A 103 17.21 -11.45 0.82
C VAL A 103 16.01 -11.80 -0.08
N GLU A 104 16.17 -11.93 -1.38
CA GLU A 104 15.07 -12.21 -2.30
C GLU A 104 15.02 -13.66 -2.79
N GLN A 105 15.99 -14.48 -2.40
CA GLN A 105 15.93 -15.92 -2.69
C GLN A 105 14.74 -16.57 -1.96
N PRO A 106 14.11 -17.64 -2.49
CA PRO A 106 13.08 -18.35 -1.75
C PRO A 106 13.52 -18.66 -0.32
N LEU A 107 12.59 -18.66 0.62
CA LEU A 107 12.87 -19.03 2.00
C LEU A 107 13.35 -20.48 2.06
N ASP A 108 14.44 -20.73 2.76
CA ASP A 108 15.02 -22.06 2.93
C ASP A 108 14.29 -22.89 4.01
N GLU A 109 14.72 -24.12 4.22
CA GLU A 109 14.11 -25.06 5.16
C GLU A 109 14.07 -24.55 6.60
N SER A 110 14.97 -23.65 7.00
CA SER A 110 14.99 -23.09 8.36
C SER A 110 13.74 -22.27 8.70
N TRP A 111 13.00 -21.81 7.69
CA TRP A 111 11.75 -21.07 7.83
C TRP A 111 10.50 -21.94 7.88
N HIS A 112 10.59 -23.23 7.52
CA HIS A 112 9.41 -24.09 7.35
C HIS A 112 8.59 -24.23 8.64
N THR A 113 9.24 -24.37 9.79
CA THR A 113 8.55 -24.47 11.09
C THR A 113 7.76 -23.20 11.37
N LEU A 114 8.39 -22.03 11.27
CA LEU A 114 7.74 -20.75 11.48
C LEU A 114 6.56 -20.53 10.51
N ILE A 115 6.76 -20.82 9.23
CA ILE A 115 5.70 -20.68 8.21
C ILE A 115 4.52 -21.60 8.55
N SER A 116 4.78 -22.84 8.91
CA SER A 116 3.73 -23.82 9.26
C SER A 116 2.93 -23.38 10.48
N GLU A 117 3.60 -22.95 11.55
CA GLU A 117 2.99 -22.43 12.77
C GLU A 117 2.12 -21.21 12.47
N ARG A 118 2.68 -20.22 11.75
CA ARG A 118 1.93 -19.00 11.42
C ARG A 118 0.76 -19.25 10.48
N LYS A 119 0.88 -20.15 9.51
CA LYS A 119 -0.24 -20.56 8.64
C LYS A 119 -1.36 -21.19 9.46
N HIS A 120 -1.02 -22.06 10.39
CA HIS A 120 -2.00 -22.68 11.29
C HIS A 120 -2.72 -21.63 12.15
N GLU A 121 -1.98 -20.71 12.80
CA GLU A 121 -2.53 -19.64 13.61
C GLU A 121 -3.46 -18.69 12.82
N LEU A 122 -3.10 -18.41 11.57
CA LEU A 122 -3.85 -17.52 10.68
C LEU A 122 -4.94 -18.25 9.86
N ALA A 123 -5.13 -19.54 10.07
CA ALA A 123 -6.05 -20.39 9.29
C ALA A 123 -5.84 -20.20 7.76
N ILE A 124 -4.58 -20.31 7.32
CA ILE A 124 -4.19 -20.27 5.91
C ILE A 124 -3.94 -21.70 5.44
N THR A 125 -4.62 -22.13 4.36
CA THR A 125 -4.40 -23.44 3.75
C THR A 125 -3.11 -23.44 2.91
N GLN A 126 -2.61 -24.61 2.55
CA GLN A 126 -1.49 -24.71 1.63
C GLN A 126 -1.95 -24.31 0.22
N THR A 127 -1.19 -23.43 -0.43
CA THR A 127 -1.48 -22.96 -1.79
C THR A 127 -0.30 -23.20 -2.72
N GLY A 128 -0.54 -23.22 -4.04
CA GLY A 128 0.53 -23.27 -5.04
C GLY A 128 1.42 -22.00 -5.07
N PHE A 129 1.09 -20.99 -4.27
CA PHE A 129 1.81 -19.72 -4.20
C PHE A 129 2.71 -19.58 -2.98
N ASP A 130 2.77 -20.58 -2.11
CA ASP A 130 3.53 -20.52 -0.84
C ASP A 130 5.04 -20.34 -1.04
N SER A 131 5.57 -20.73 -2.19
CA SER A 131 6.98 -20.45 -2.56
C SER A 131 7.29 -18.96 -2.71
N ALA A 132 6.27 -18.11 -2.86
CA ALA A 132 6.41 -16.66 -2.92
C ALA A 132 6.37 -15.98 -1.53
N LEU A 133 6.09 -16.72 -0.44
CA LEU A 133 6.12 -16.17 0.92
C LEU A 133 7.51 -15.62 1.25
N GLY A 134 7.54 -14.47 1.92
CA GLY A 134 8.78 -13.76 2.27
C GLY A 134 9.45 -13.07 1.07
N THR A 135 8.76 -12.92 -0.08
CA THR A 135 9.26 -12.19 -1.24
C THR A 135 8.49 -10.88 -1.46
N ILE A 136 9.22 -9.81 -1.81
CA ILE A 136 8.64 -8.48 -2.01
C ILE A 136 7.75 -8.45 -3.24
N GLY A 137 8.25 -8.91 -4.37
CA GLY A 137 7.58 -8.82 -5.67
C GLY A 137 7.95 -7.59 -6.48
N GLY A 138 7.30 -7.48 -7.64
CA GLY A 138 7.55 -6.39 -8.59
C GLY A 138 6.65 -5.18 -8.38
N GLY A 139 6.73 -4.26 -9.32
CA GLY A 139 5.88 -3.06 -9.34
C GLY A 139 6.22 -2.07 -8.23
N ASN A 140 5.20 -1.55 -7.55
CA ASN A 140 5.35 -0.59 -6.46
C ASN A 140 5.72 -1.22 -5.11
N HIS A 141 5.83 -2.55 -5.00
CA HIS A 141 6.24 -3.22 -3.75
C HIS A 141 7.69 -2.88 -3.38
N PHE A 142 7.97 -2.82 -2.08
CA PHE A 142 9.30 -2.53 -1.53
C PHE A 142 9.41 -2.96 -0.07
N ALA A 143 10.66 -3.08 0.39
CA ALA A 143 10.99 -3.00 1.81
C ALA A 143 11.98 -1.83 2.00
N GLU A 144 11.69 -0.93 2.94
CA GLU A 144 12.44 0.30 3.08
C GLU A 144 12.80 0.56 4.53
N PHE A 145 14.09 0.73 4.76
CA PHE A 145 14.56 1.27 6.03
C PHE A 145 14.39 2.78 6.03
N GLN A 146 13.78 3.30 7.08
CA GLN A 146 13.46 4.70 7.25
C GLN A 146 13.99 5.26 8.57
N ALA A 147 14.22 6.57 8.62
CA ALA A 147 14.52 7.31 9.82
C ALA A 147 13.44 8.36 10.06
N ILE A 148 13.00 8.52 11.31
CA ILE A 148 12.13 9.62 11.70
C ILE A 148 12.91 10.92 11.58
N GLU A 149 12.44 11.80 10.70
CA GLU A 149 13.04 13.11 10.44
C GLU A 149 12.44 14.19 11.33
N GLU A 150 11.13 14.15 11.54
CA GLU A 150 10.39 15.14 12.31
C GLU A 150 9.24 14.49 13.07
N VAL A 151 9.02 14.93 14.31
CA VAL A 151 7.94 14.44 15.16
C VAL A 151 6.99 15.60 15.46
N PHE A 152 5.72 15.43 15.09
CA PHE A 152 4.66 16.42 15.31
C PHE A 152 3.81 16.09 16.55
N ASP A 153 3.63 14.80 16.85
CA ASP A 153 2.94 14.31 18.03
C ASP A 153 3.78 13.25 18.76
N GLN A 154 4.56 13.72 19.73
CA GLN A 154 5.46 12.87 20.53
C GLN A 154 4.71 11.82 21.35
N GLN A 155 3.53 12.16 21.88
CA GLN A 155 2.75 11.25 22.70
C GLN A 155 2.18 10.10 21.84
N ALA A 156 1.59 10.42 20.69
CA ALA A 156 1.09 9.41 19.78
C ALA A 156 2.21 8.52 19.24
N LEU A 157 3.38 9.10 18.93
CA LEU A 157 4.54 8.34 18.45
C LEU A 157 4.99 7.30 19.50
N LEU A 158 5.14 7.71 20.74
CA LEU A 158 5.58 6.82 21.83
C LEU A 158 4.52 5.77 22.17
N ALA A 159 3.24 6.12 22.10
CA ALA A 159 2.14 5.17 22.30
C ALA A 159 2.14 4.03 21.26
N LEU A 160 2.67 4.29 20.06
CA LEU A 160 2.87 3.27 19.01
C LEU A 160 4.17 2.46 19.22
N GLY A 161 4.95 2.71 20.26
CA GLY A 161 6.23 2.03 20.49
C GLY A 161 7.38 2.52 19.64
N LEU A 162 7.22 3.62 18.89
CA LEU A 162 8.23 4.14 17.98
C LEU A 162 9.28 5.00 18.73
N GLN A 163 10.54 4.83 18.32
CA GLN A 163 11.69 5.51 18.92
C GLN A 163 12.42 6.36 17.86
N PRO A 164 12.45 7.71 17.97
CA PRO A 164 13.00 8.59 16.94
C PRO A 164 14.49 8.35 16.58
N LYS A 165 15.27 7.82 17.52
CA LYS A 165 16.71 7.57 17.32
C LYS A 165 17.03 6.16 16.80
N GLN A 166 16.04 5.38 16.49
CA GLN A 166 16.16 4.03 15.95
C GLN A 166 15.66 3.96 14.52
N LEU A 167 16.14 2.98 13.79
CA LEU A 167 15.75 2.70 12.41
C LEU A 167 14.37 2.03 12.37
N GLN A 168 13.52 2.43 11.45
CA GLN A 168 12.24 1.77 11.17
C GLN A 168 12.37 0.95 9.89
N LEU A 169 11.54 -0.09 9.75
CA LEU A 169 11.40 -0.87 8.53
C LEU A 169 9.93 -0.81 8.07
N LEU A 170 9.71 -0.31 6.86
CA LEU A 170 8.42 -0.29 6.18
C LEU A 170 8.42 -1.34 5.08
N VAL A 171 7.42 -2.23 5.09
CA VAL A 171 7.21 -3.27 4.07
C VAL A 171 5.91 -3.02 3.34
N HIS A 172 5.98 -2.92 2.02
CA HIS A 172 4.85 -2.83 1.10
C HIS A 172 4.83 -4.06 0.21
N SER A 173 3.88 -4.95 0.42
CA SER A 173 3.64 -6.14 -0.40
C SER A 173 2.21 -6.65 -0.20
N GLY A 174 1.76 -7.56 -1.08
CA GLY A 174 0.42 -8.12 -1.09
C GLY A 174 0.43 -9.65 -1.21
N SER A 175 -0.67 -10.20 -1.73
CA SER A 175 -0.87 -11.64 -1.91
C SER A 175 -0.18 -12.23 -3.13
N ARG A 176 0.64 -11.46 -3.84
CA ARG A 176 1.44 -11.92 -4.96
C ARG A 176 0.56 -12.57 -6.06
N GLY A 177 0.96 -13.72 -6.60
CA GLY A 177 0.21 -14.46 -7.60
C GLY A 177 -1.13 -15.02 -7.11
N LEU A 178 -1.31 -15.19 -5.78
CA LEU A 178 -2.56 -15.72 -5.22
C LEU A 178 -3.75 -14.81 -5.52
N GLY A 179 -3.66 -13.50 -5.20
CA GLY A 179 -4.74 -12.56 -5.49
C GLY A 179 -5.03 -12.42 -6.99
N GLN A 180 -3.97 -12.44 -7.83
CA GLN A 180 -4.12 -12.46 -9.29
C GLN A 180 -4.92 -13.68 -9.75
N ALA A 181 -4.64 -14.87 -9.24
CA ALA A 181 -5.34 -16.10 -9.61
C ALA A 181 -6.82 -16.05 -9.22
N ILE A 182 -7.13 -15.52 -8.03
CA ILE A 182 -8.51 -15.32 -7.55
C ILE A 182 -9.28 -14.39 -8.50
N LEU A 183 -8.71 -13.25 -8.85
CA LEU A 183 -9.37 -12.28 -9.75
C LEU A 183 -9.54 -12.84 -11.17
N VAL A 184 -8.52 -13.52 -11.72
CA VAL A 184 -8.59 -14.12 -13.06
C VAL A 184 -9.70 -15.17 -13.12
N LYS A 185 -9.80 -16.03 -12.11
CA LYS A 185 -10.89 -17.02 -12.01
C LYS A 185 -12.25 -16.34 -11.96
N HIS A 186 -12.41 -15.33 -11.10
CA HIS A 186 -13.65 -14.57 -11.00
C HIS A 186 -14.07 -13.95 -12.34
N ILE A 187 -13.12 -13.29 -13.05
CA ILE A 187 -13.42 -12.66 -14.36
C ILE A 187 -13.81 -13.72 -15.40
N ALA A 188 -13.16 -14.89 -15.40
CA ALA A 188 -13.50 -15.96 -16.33
C ALA A 188 -14.91 -16.53 -16.11
N GLU A 189 -15.41 -16.58 -14.86
CA GLU A 189 -16.71 -17.15 -14.50
C GLU A 189 -17.83 -16.10 -14.50
N HIS A 190 -17.55 -14.84 -14.16
CA HIS A 190 -18.54 -13.78 -13.91
C HIS A 190 -18.26 -12.47 -14.66
N ASN A 191 -17.26 -12.41 -15.55
CA ASN A 191 -16.80 -11.18 -16.21
C ASN A 191 -16.42 -10.10 -15.16
N HIS A 192 -16.86 -8.88 -15.37
CA HIS A 192 -16.72 -7.76 -14.42
C HIS A 192 -18.01 -7.49 -13.64
N ASP A 193 -18.97 -8.40 -13.70
CA ASP A 193 -20.23 -8.27 -12.99
C ASP A 193 -20.01 -8.42 -11.48
N GLY A 194 -20.83 -7.73 -10.72
CA GLY A 194 -20.81 -7.85 -9.27
C GLY A 194 -21.46 -9.15 -8.81
N LEU A 195 -21.07 -9.63 -7.63
CA LEU A 195 -21.65 -10.79 -6.96
C LEU A 195 -22.72 -10.33 -5.97
N GLU A 196 -23.91 -10.91 -6.08
CA GLU A 196 -24.99 -10.68 -5.11
C GLU A 196 -24.64 -11.33 -3.77
N VAL A 197 -24.81 -10.59 -2.67
CA VAL A 197 -24.36 -10.99 -1.31
C VAL A 197 -25.01 -12.31 -0.84
N VAL A 198 -26.16 -12.68 -1.37
CA VAL A 198 -26.86 -13.93 -1.05
C VAL A 198 -26.44 -15.13 -1.92
N SER A 199 -25.51 -14.95 -2.86
CA SER A 199 -25.10 -16.00 -3.80
C SER A 199 -23.97 -16.88 -3.26
N ASP A 200 -23.92 -18.14 -3.73
CA ASP A 200 -22.81 -19.06 -3.44
C ASP A 200 -21.47 -18.51 -3.98
N ALA A 201 -21.50 -17.84 -5.13
CA ALA A 201 -20.33 -17.20 -5.73
C ALA A 201 -19.75 -16.10 -4.84
N PHE A 202 -20.60 -15.32 -4.17
CA PHE A 202 -20.15 -14.36 -3.15
C PHE A 202 -19.45 -15.06 -1.99
N THR A 203 -20.05 -16.12 -1.45
CA THR A 203 -19.49 -16.86 -0.32
C THR A 203 -18.13 -17.47 -0.66
N ASP A 204 -18.01 -18.10 -1.84
CA ASP A 204 -16.76 -18.68 -2.36
C ASP A 204 -15.67 -17.59 -2.57
N TYR A 205 -16.06 -16.46 -3.17
CA TYR A 205 -15.11 -15.35 -3.36
C TYR A 205 -14.62 -14.77 -2.02
N MET A 206 -15.53 -14.50 -1.07
CA MET A 206 -15.15 -13.92 0.23
C MET A 206 -14.26 -14.84 1.04
N ALA A 207 -14.49 -16.15 1.01
CA ALA A 207 -13.61 -17.12 1.68
C ALA A 207 -12.17 -17.04 1.13
N LYS A 208 -12.01 -16.99 -0.19
CA LYS A 208 -10.70 -16.86 -0.86
C LYS A 208 -10.07 -15.49 -0.65
N HIS A 209 -10.87 -14.43 -0.71
CA HIS A 209 -10.42 -13.06 -0.44
C HIS A 209 -9.86 -12.94 0.97
N ASP A 210 -10.57 -13.41 1.99
CA ASP A 210 -10.16 -13.30 3.38
C ASP A 210 -8.92 -14.16 3.67
N GLU A 211 -8.78 -15.31 3.02
CA GLU A 211 -7.56 -16.11 3.09
C GLU A 211 -6.38 -15.37 2.44
N ALA A 212 -6.59 -14.74 1.28
CA ALA A 212 -5.56 -13.95 0.61
C ALA A 212 -5.13 -12.72 1.43
N LEU A 213 -6.04 -12.08 2.20
CA LEU A 213 -5.67 -11.03 3.15
C LEU A 213 -4.70 -11.55 4.22
N ARG A 214 -5.02 -12.68 4.85
CA ARG A 214 -4.17 -13.31 5.88
C ARG A 214 -2.83 -13.75 5.30
N TRP A 215 -2.83 -14.33 4.09
CA TRP A 215 -1.61 -14.71 3.38
C TRP A 215 -0.72 -13.49 3.10
N ALA A 216 -1.29 -12.36 2.67
CA ALA A 216 -0.56 -11.12 2.42
C ALA A 216 0.05 -10.53 3.70
N GLN A 217 -0.66 -10.60 4.83
CA GLN A 217 -0.14 -10.21 6.15
C GLN A 217 1.06 -11.08 6.56
N LEU A 218 0.92 -12.40 6.41
CA LEU A 218 2.03 -13.34 6.66
C LEU A 218 3.21 -13.05 5.73
N ASN A 219 2.97 -12.77 4.45
CA ASN A 219 4.04 -12.42 3.52
C ASN A 219 4.83 -11.19 3.99
N ARG A 220 4.15 -10.10 4.40
CA ARG A 220 4.81 -8.89 4.94
C ARG A 220 5.57 -9.18 6.24
N GLU A 221 5.02 -9.99 7.13
CA GLU A 221 5.70 -10.42 8.35
C GLU A 221 6.99 -11.16 8.03
N LEU A 222 6.96 -12.13 7.12
CA LEU A 222 8.13 -12.92 6.73
C LEU A 222 9.19 -12.06 6.02
N ILE A 223 8.78 -11.11 5.17
CA ILE A 223 9.71 -10.13 4.58
C ILE A 223 10.39 -9.34 5.69
N ALA A 224 9.64 -8.79 6.65
CA ALA A 224 10.22 -7.99 7.73
C ALA A 224 11.19 -8.80 8.59
N ARG A 225 10.82 -10.00 9.02
CA ARG A 225 11.68 -10.91 9.79
C ARG A 225 12.97 -11.25 9.05
N ARG A 226 12.88 -11.50 7.75
CA ARG A 226 14.00 -11.78 6.87
C ARG A 226 14.97 -10.61 6.77
N PHE A 227 14.44 -9.38 6.61
CA PHE A 227 15.24 -8.16 6.59
C PHE A 227 15.94 -7.90 7.93
N LEU A 228 15.22 -8.09 9.04
CA LEU A 228 15.77 -7.97 10.38
C LEU A 228 16.87 -9.00 10.63
N GLN A 229 16.69 -10.26 10.25
CA GLN A 229 17.69 -11.30 10.34
C GLN A 229 18.95 -10.97 9.54
N ALA A 230 18.81 -10.51 8.29
CA ALA A 230 19.92 -10.13 7.42
C ALA A 230 20.77 -9.03 8.02
N ILE A 231 20.17 -8.04 8.67
CA ILE A 231 20.91 -6.96 9.32
C ILE A 231 21.35 -7.27 10.76
N ARG A 232 20.97 -8.46 11.29
CA ARG A 232 21.21 -8.92 12.67
C ARG A 232 20.60 -7.97 13.70
N ALA A 233 19.35 -7.60 13.48
CA ALA A 233 18.56 -6.74 14.37
C ALA A 233 17.31 -7.48 14.87
N GLY A 234 16.83 -7.08 16.04
CA GLY A 234 15.47 -7.36 16.48
C GLY A 234 14.52 -6.25 16.03
N GLY A 235 13.24 -6.55 16.05
CA GLY A 235 12.19 -5.57 15.76
C GLY A 235 10.80 -6.06 16.14
N GLU A 236 9.89 -5.11 16.33
CA GLU A 236 8.50 -5.35 16.68
C GLU A 236 7.59 -4.70 15.63
N GLN A 237 6.53 -5.39 15.26
CA GLN A 237 5.51 -4.86 14.35
C GLN A 237 4.70 -3.77 15.06
N VAL A 238 4.64 -2.60 14.46
CA VAL A 238 3.90 -1.44 14.98
C VAL A 238 2.49 -1.41 14.41
N LEU A 239 2.36 -1.64 13.09
CA LEU A 239 1.09 -1.73 12.38
C LEU A 239 1.22 -2.62 11.15
N ASP A 240 0.10 -3.17 10.72
CA ASP A 240 -0.07 -3.85 9.43
C ASP A 240 -1.48 -3.57 8.92
N VAL A 241 -1.61 -2.87 7.78
CA VAL A 241 -2.89 -2.41 7.25
C VAL A 241 -2.97 -2.68 5.75
N ASN A 242 -4.01 -3.40 5.34
CA ASN A 242 -4.31 -3.66 3.92
C ASN A 242 -5.00 -2.44 3.28
N HIS A 243 -4.73 -2.17 1.99
CA HIS A 243 -5.38 -1.10 1.22
C HIS A 243 -6.04 -1.58 -0.08
N ASN A 244 -6.07 -2.89 -0.33
CA ASN A 244 -6.84 -3.56 -1.38
C ASN A 244 -7.69 -4.65 -0.77
N LEU A 245 -8.94 -4.35 -0.46
CA LEU A 245 -9.86 -5.29 0.20
C LEU A 245 -11.32 -4.88 0.01
N VAL A 246 -12.23 -5.80 0.28
CA VAL A 246 -13.65 -5.51 0.50
C VAL A 246 -14.07 -6.00 1.88
N SER A 247 -14.84 -5.22 2.60
CA SER A 247 -15.30 -5.57 3.95
C SER A 247 -16.71 -5.03 4.20
N GLN A 248 -17.44 -5.66 5.11
CA GLN A 248 -18.66 -5.07 5.64
C GLN A 248 -18.35 -3.75 6.34
N SER A 249 -19.18 -2.76 6.16
CA SER A 249 -19.04 -1.46 6.79
C SER A 249 -20.41 -0.81 6.98
N GLN A 250 -20.45 0.17 7.88
CA GLN A 250 -21.61 1.02 8.07
C GLN A 250 -21.21 2.47 7.79
N ILE A 251 -21.76 3.06 6.73
CA ILE A 251 -21.49 4.45 6.33
C ILE A 251 -22.78 5.26 6.50
N ALA A 252 -22.70 6.35 7.27
CA ALA A 252 -23.84 7.23 7.57
C ALA A 252 -25.09 6.49 8.06
N GLY A 253 -24.92 5.40 8.83
CA GLY A 253 -26.02 4.58 9.34
C GLY A 253 -26.47 3.46 8.40
N GLN A 254 -26.01 3.41 7.15
CA GLN A 254 -26.37 2.39 6.17
C GLN A 254 -25.33 1.25 6.20
N ALA A 255 -25.79 0.01 6.32
CA ALA A 255 -24.96 -1.18 6.25
C ALA A 255 -24.71 -1.58 4.78
N GLY A 256 -23.49 -1.99 4.46
CA GLY A 256 -23.11 -2.36 3.11
C GLY A 256 -21.68 -2.91 3.01
N TRP A 257 -21.12 -2.89 1.82
CA TRP A 257 -19.81 -3.42 1.49
C TRP A 257 -18.88 -2.31 0.98
N LEU A 258 -17.77 -2.14 1.67
CA LEU A 258 -16.79 -1.12 1.36
C LEU A 258 -15.58 -1.74 0.66
N HIS A 259 -15.44 -1.43 -0.64
CA HIS A 259 -14.29 -1.83 -1.45
C HIS A 259 -13.22 -0.74 -1.39
N ARG A 260 -11.97 -1.15 -1.26
CA ARG A 260 -10.81 -0.27 -1.31
C ARG A 260 -9.84 -0.75 -2.36
N LYS A 261 -9.41 0.15 -3.23
CA LYS A 261 -8.39 -0.08 -4.25
C LYS A 261 -7.32 0.98 -4.15
N GLY A 262 -6.22 0.64 -3.48
CA GLY A 262 -5.21 1.62 -3.12
C GLY A 262 -5.78 2.70 -2.20
N ALA A 263 -6.59 2.31 -1.22
CA ALA A 263 -7.15 3.19 -0.21
C ALA A 263 -7.08 2.51 1.16
N THR A 264 -6.47 3.17 2.13
CA THR A 264 -6.16 2.59 3.45
C THR A 264 -7.31 2.83 4.42
N PRO A 265 -7.79 1.81 5.17
CA PRO A 265 -8.76 2.00 6.26
C PRO A 265 -8.31 3.08 7.25
N SER A 266 -9.22 3.97 7.63
CA SER A 266 -8.98 5.02 8.63
C SER A 266 -9.55 4.68 10.02
N ASP A 267 -10.16 3.52 10.16
CA ASP A 267 -10.80 3.04 11.39
C ASP A 267 -10.00 1.93 12.11
N GLN A 268 -8.76 1.70 11.68
CA GLN A 268 -7.85 0.68 12.25
C GLN A 268 -6.64 1.28 12.99
N GLY A 269 -6.71 2.55 13.39
CA GLY A 269 -5.62 3.24 14.10
C GLY A 269 -4.74 4.08 13.19
N ALA A 270 -3.46 4.21 13.54
CA ALA A 270 -2.50 4.99 12.78
C ALA A 270 -2.25 4.41 11.38
N VAL A 271 -2.00 5.28 10.41
CA VAL A 271 -1.80 4.90 9.00
C VAL A 271 -0.45 5.42 8.51
N MET A 272 0.29 4.55 7.82
CA MET A 272 1.50 4.91 7.12
C MET A 272 1.19 5.25 5.66
N ILE A 273 1.51 6.48 5.24
CA ILE A 273 1.35 6.97 3.86
C ILE A 273 2.75 7.18 3.28
N PRO A 274 3.27 6.23 2.49
CA PRO A 274 4.61 6.34 1.93
C PRO A 274 4.67 7.31 0.76
N GLY A 275 5.76 8.07 0.71
CA GLY A 275 6.21 8.74 -0.49
C GLY A 275 6.89 7.77 -1.47
N SER A 276 7.49 8.32 -2.53
CA SER A 276 8.40 7.55 -3.38
C SER A 276 9.74 7.31 -2.65
N ARG A 277 10.58 6.43 -3.20
CA ARG A 277 11.93 6.16 -2.64
C ARG A 277 12.84 7.38 -2.48
N GLY A 278 12.48 8.53 -3.04
CA GLY A 278 13.19 9.81 -2.95
C GLY A 278 12.38 10.92 -2.32
N ASP A 279 11.31 10.57 -1.61
CA ASP A 279 10.40 11.49 -0.96
C ASP A 279 10.14 11.06 0.49
N TYR A 280 9.54 11.91 1.30
CA TYR A 280 9.16 11.60 2.66
C TYR A 280 7.94 10.67 2.72
N SER A 281 7.86 9.91 3.79
CA SER A 281 6.67 9.16 4.19
C SER A 281 6.09 9.75 5.47
N TYR A 282 4.79 9.58 5.68
CA TYR A 282 4.09 10.19 6.81
C TYR A 282 3.33 9.15 7.61
N LEU A 283 3.51 9.18 8.92
CA LEU A 283 2.68 8.47 9.88
C LEU A 283 1.60 9.43 10.34
N VAL A 284 0.33 9.08 10.13
CA VAL A 284 -0.81 9.92 10.43
C VAL A 284 -1.80 9.23 11.37
N LYS A 285 -2.54 10.04 12.13
CA LYS A 285 -3.65 9.59 12.95
C LYS A 285 -4.95 10.08 12.32
N PRO A 286 -5.89 9.18 11.96
CA PRO A 286 -7.21 9.56 11.48
C PRO A 286 -7.99 10.35 12.54
N THR A 287 -8.80 11.31 12.10
CA THR A 287 -9.76 12.04 12.95
C THR A 287 -11.06 11.24 13.10
N ALA A 288 -12.00 11.72 13.93
CA ALA A 288 -13.25 11.00 14.21
C ALA A 288 -14.24 10.98 13.02
N GLU A 289 -14.31 12.06 12.24
CA GLU A 289 -15.25 12.16 11.13
C GLU A 289 -14.64 11.66 9.82
N GLN A 290 -15.15 10.54 9.31
CA GLN A 290 -14.62 9.83 8.15
C GLN A 290 -15.72 9.41 7.14
N ASN A 291 -16.87 10.13 7.10
CA ASN A 291 -17.96 9.76 6.19
C ASN A 291 -17.70 10.18 4.74
N VAL A 292 -17.16 11.39 4.51
CA VAL A 292 -16.94 11.95 3.19
C VAL A 292 -15.89 11.18 2.38
N ASN A 293 -14.93 10.56 3.06
CA ASN A 293 -13.87 9.74 2.49
C ASN A 293 -14.14 8.23 2.62
N LEU A 294 -15.38 7.84 3.00
CA LEU A 294 -15.77 6.46 3.19
C LEU A 294 -14.79 5.69 4.11
N ARG A 295 -14.41 6.28 5.24
CA ARG A 295 -13.44 5.72 6.19
C ARG A 295 -12.15 5.22 5.52
N SER A 296 -11.65 5.98 4.56
CA SER A 296 -10.48 5.59 3.78
C SER A 296 -9.55 6.77 3.56
N LEU A 297 -8.24 6.51 3.53
CA LEU A 297 -7.18 7.50 3.30
C LEU A 297 -6.33 7.09 2.10
N ALA A 298 -5.49 8.00 1.62
CA ALA A 298 -4.48 7.70 0.62
C ALA A 298 -3.57 6.54 1.09
N HIS A 299 -3.17 5.67 0.15
CA HIS A 299 -2.26 4.56 0.43
C HIS A 299 -0.79 4.91 0.14
N GLY A 300 -0.52 6.08 -0.42
CA GLY A 300 0.80 6.58 -0.77
C GLY A 300 0.72 7.88 -1.57
N ALA A 301 1.81 8.26 -2.21
CA ALA A 301 1.87 9.49 -3.02
C ALA A 301 1.00 9.45 -4.30
N GLY A 302 0.73 8.27 -4.84
CA GLY A 302 0.06 8.13 -6.14
C GLY A 302 0.97 8.43 -7.33
N ARG A 303 0.63 7.89 -8.49
CA ARG A 303 1.46 8.04 -9.69
C ARG A 303 1.02 9.24 -10.55
N LYS A 304 2.01 9.91 -11.15
CA LYS A 304 1.81 10.93 -12.22
C LYS A 304 1.92 10.34 -13.62
N TRP A 305 2.76 9.31 -13.80
CA TRP A 305 3.05 8.74 -15.11
C TRP A 305 2.76 7.25 -15.16
N LYS A 306 2.33 6.76 -16.30
CA LYS A 306 2.20 5.33 -16.57
C LYS A 306 3.59 4.68 -16.57
N ARG A 307 3.68 3.43 -16.07
CA ARG A 307 4.97 2.72 -15.96
C ARG A 307 5.73 2.71 -17.30
N GLY A 308 5.15 2.23 -18.35
CA GLY A 308 5.81 2.15 -19.67
C GLY A 308 6.32 3.47 -20.26
N GLU A 309 5.98 4.63 -19.70
CA GLU A 309 6.44 5.95 -20.14
C GLU A 309 7.69 6.44 -19.39
N CYS A 310 7.96 5.89 -18.19
CA CYS A 310 8.96 6.45 -17.29
C CYS A 310 10.38 6.36 -17.85
N GLN A 311 10.76 5.24 -18.44
CA GLN A 311 12.08 5.09 -19.03
C GLN A 311 12.30 6.09 -20.18
N GLY A 312 11.32 6.26 -21.08
CA GLY A 312 11.40 7.23 -22.18
C GLY A 312 11.55 8.68 -21.68
N ARG A 313 10.85 9.03 -20.57
CA ARG A 313 10.89 10.38 -19.98
C ARG A 313 12.18 10.68 -19.20
N LEU A 314 12.85 9.66 -18.66
CA LEU A 314 13.94 9.84 -17.71
C LEU A 314 15.32 9.46 -18.24
N SER A 315 15.44 8.52 -19.21
CA SER A 315 16.74 7.98 -19.65
C SER A 315 17.67 9.02 -20.30
N HIS A 316 17.13 10.13 -20.81
CA HIS A 316 17.91 11.25 -21.34
C HIS A 316 18.41 12.22 -20.26
N LYS A 317 17.84 12.17 -19.03
CA LYS A 317 18.19 13.04 -17.89
C LYS A 317 19.03 12.33 -16.85
N PHE A 318 18.79 11.04 -16.65
CA PHE A 318 19.41 10.24 -15.61
C PHE A 318 20.03 8.97 -16.18
N LYS A 319 21.32 8.76 -15.92
CA LYS A 319 21.94 7.45 -16.12
C LYS A 319 21.43 6.46 -15.07
N LYS A 320 21.58 5.16 -15.34
CA LYS A 320 21.17 4.12 -14.38
C LYS A 320 21.83 4.32 -13.00
N GLU A 321 23.08 4.71 -13.00
CA GLU A 321 23.90 4.92 -11.79
C GLU A 321 23.34 6.03 -10.90
N ASP A 322 22.76 7.08 -11.50
CA ASP A 322 22.15 8.22 -10.79
C ASP A 322 20.89 7.81 -10.01
N LEU A 323 20.22 6.70 -10.44
CA LEU A 323 18.97 6.23 -9.85
C LEU A 323 19.16 5.31 -8.63
N TYR A 324 20.40 4.89 -8.34
CA TYR A 324 20.72 4.08 -7.16
C TYR A 324 20.94 4.90 -5.89
N ARG A 325 20.98 6.24 -6.00
CA ARG A 325 20.98 7.16 -4.87
C ARG A 325 19.96 8.26 -5.09
N THR A 326 19.27 8.63 -4.02
CA THR A 326 18.27 9.70 -4.05
C THR A 326 18.88 11.03 -3.59
N ALA A 327 18.13 12.12 -3.76
CA ALA A 327 18.51 13.44 -3.24
C ALA A 327 18.73 13.45 -1.71
N PHE A 328 18.09 12.55 -0.97
CA PHE A 328 18.30 12.36 0.48
C PHE A 328 19.58 11.59 0.81
N GLY A 329 20.35 11.14 -0.19
CA GLY A 329 21.50 10.25 0.01
C GLY A 329 21.10 8.80 0.31
N SER A 330 19.81 8.46 0.28
CA SER A 330 19.35 7.09 0.49
C SER A 330 19.80 6.19 -0.65
N ARG A 331 20.02 4.90 -0.34
CA ARG A 331 20.45 3.90 -1.30
C ARG A 331 19.28 3.09 -1.82
N VAL A 332 19.32 2.73 -3.12
CA VAL A 332 18.32 1.89 -3.77
C VAL A 332 18.97 0.58 -4.19
N ILE A 333 18.36 -0.55 -3.83
CA ILE A 333 18.70 -1.88 -4.32
C ILE A 333 17.61 -2.29 -5.32
N CYS A 334 17.96 -2.35 -6.60
CA CYS A 334 17.05 -2.74 -7.67
C CYS A 334 17.87 -3.20 -8.88
N ASN A 335 17.83 -4.50 -9.18
CA ASN A 335 18.57 -5.06 -10.33
C ASN A 335 17.75 -5.03 -11.63
N ASP A 336 16.43 -4.85 -11.55
CA ASP A 336 15.57 -4.65 -12.71
C ASP A 336 15.71 -3.21 -13.24
N LYS A 337 16.27 -3.08 -14.44
CA LYS A 337 16.50 -1.78 -15.09
C LYS A 337 15.19 -1.05 -15.40
N THR A 338 14.16 -1.76 -15.85
CA THR A 338 12.86 -1.18 -16.18
C THR A 338 12.19 -0.65 -14.93
N LEU A 339 12.15 -1.47 -13.88
CA LEU A 339 11.58 -1.12 -12.59
C LEU A 339 12.33 0.05 -11.94
N LEU A 340 13.65 0.15 -12.12
CA LEU A 340 14.46 1.26 -11.62
C LEU A 340 13.99 2.61 -12.18
N TYR A 341 13.58 2.67 -13.46
CA TYR A 341 12.99 3.87 -14.06
C TYR A 341 11.51 4.02 -13.72
N ASP A 342 10.74 2.94 -13.78
CA ASP A 342 9.30 2.96 -13.53
C ASP A 342 8.95 3.45 -12.12
N GLU A 343 9.80 3.15 -11.16
CA GLU A 343 9.63 3.53 -9.75
C GLU A 343 10.51 4.72 -9.33
N ALA A 344 10.99 5.51 -10.30
CA ALA A 344 11.73 6.73 -10.01
C ALA A 344 10.83 7.79 -9.32
N PRO A 345 11.39 8.61 -8.41
CA PRO A 345 10.62 9.62 -7.67
C PRO A 345 9.78 10.53 -8.56
N GLN A 346 10.29 10.88 -9.74
CA GLN A 346 9.62 11.77 -10.69
C GLN A 346 8.32 11.21 -11.26
N ALA A 347 8.11 9.89 -11.19
CA ALA A 347 6.88 9.23 -11.64
C ALA A 347 5.71 9.36 -10.66
N TYR A 348 5.98 9.88 -9.47
CA TYR A 348 5.01 10.01 -8.39
C TYR A 348 4.64 11.48 -8.11
N LYS A 349 3.49 11.68 -7.48
CA LYS A 349 3.10 12.96 -6.91
C LYS A 349 3.99 13.26 -5.70
N ASP A 350 4.03 14.50 -5.30
CA ASP A 350 4.63 14.94 -4.04
C ASP A 350 3.79 14.45 -2.86
N CYS A 351 4.40 13.70 -1.94
CA CYS A 351 3.67 13.14 -0.81
C CYS A 351 3.21 14.19 0.19
N GLN A 352 3.96 15.30 0.33
CA GLN A 352 3.53 16.42 1.17
C GLN A 352 2.19 16.98 0.72
N THR A 353 2.00 17.19 -0.61
CA THR A 353 0.73 17.67 -1.16
C THR A 353 -0.44 16.72 -0.83
N VAL A 354 -0.21 15.40 -0.88
CA VAL A 354 -1.22 14.39 -0.49
C VAL A 354 -1.60 14.53 0.98
N ILE A 355 -0.60 14.75 1.85
CA ILE A 355 -0.82 14.94 3.29
C ILE A 355 -1.53 16.26 3.57
N ASP A 356 -1.13 17.35 2.91
CA ASP A 356 -1.75 18.68 3.07
C ASP A 356 -3.23 18.63 2.72
N ASP A 357 -3.61 17.96 1.64
CA ASP A 357 -5.00 17.74 1.26
C ASP A 357 -5.80 16.98 2.33
N LEU A 358 -5.23 15.91 2.93
CA LEU A 358 -5.88 15.15 3.99
C LEU A 358 -6.03 15.96 5.29
N VAL A 359 -5.03 16.77 5.63
CA VAL A 359 -5.05 17.66 6.81
C VAL A 359 -6.07 18.80 6.60
N ASP A 360 -6.05 19.45 5.44
CA ASP A 360 -7.00 20.53 5.11
C ASP A 360 -8.45 20.03 5.03
N ALA A 361 -8.66 18.77 4.60
CA ALA A 361 -9.96 18.11 4.66
C ALA A 361 -10.39 17.75 6.09
N GLY A 362 -9.52 17.90 7.10
CA GLY A 362 -9.79 17.55 8.50
C GLY A 362 -9.81 16.05 8.77
N LEU A 363 -9.23 15.22 7.91
CA LEU A 363 -9.31 13.76 7.97
C LEU A 363 -8.19 13.14 8.80
N VAL A 364 -7.06 13.80 8.93
CA VAL A 364 -5.89 13.30 9.66
C VAL A 364 -5.17 14.40 10.45
N THR A 365 -4.41 13.98 11.47
CA THR A 365 -3.31 14.73 12.07
C THR A 365 -2.00 13.98 11.82
N VAL A 366 -0.91 14.71 11.59
CA VAL A 366 0.41 14.11 11.35
C VAL A 366 1.06 13.76 12.68
N ILE A 367 1.54 12.52 12.82
CA ILE A 367 2.31 12.06 13.98
C ILE A 367 3.80 12.30 13.74
N ALA A 368 4.30 11.82 12.59
CA ALA A 368 5.72 11.91 12.24
C ALA A 368 5.93 11.89 10.74
N LYS A 369 7.05 12.48 10.33
CA LYS A 369 7.59 12.46 8.98
C LYS A 369 8.87 11.64 8.97
N LEU A 370 8.96 10.71 8.03
CA LEU A 370 10.07 9.78 7.91
C LEU A 370 10.75 9.96 6.56
N LYS A 371 12.07 9.75 6.53
CA LYS A 371 12.84 9.76 5.28
C LYS A 371 13.41 8.39 4.97
N PRO A 372 13.51 8.01 3.68
CA PRO A 372 14.14 6.77 3.27
C PRO A 372 15.65 6.80 3.57
N VAL A 373 16.17 5.67 4.05
CA VAL A 373 17.59 5.40 4.27
C VAL A 373 18.11 4.41 3.25
N LEU A 374 17.36 3.35 3.03
CA LEU A 374 17.63 2.33 2.02
C LEU A 374 16.32 1.72 1.54
N THR A 375 16.07 1.77 0.24
CA THR A 375 14.91 1.14 -0.42
C THR A 375 15.34 -0.10 -1.18
N PHE A 376 14.76 -1.23 -0.85
CA PHE A 376 14.93 -2.49 -1.57
C PHE A 376 13.69 -2.75 -2.45
N LYS A 377 13.90 -2.94 -3.76
CA LYS A 377 12.83 -3.24 -4.72
C LYS A 377 12.88 -4.69 -5.19
N THR A 378 13.97 -5.08 -5.83
CA THR A 378 14.21 -6.45 -6.30
C THR A 378 15.67 -6.62 -6.71
N GLN A 379 16.15 -7.85 -6.61
CA GLN A 379 17.48 -8.24 -7.11
C GLN A 379 17.45 -8.88 -8.51
N GLY A 380 16.27 -9.03 -9.11
CA GLY A 380 16.09 -9.55 -10.47
C GLY A 380 15.39 -10.92 -10.48
N THR A 381 14.60 -11.15 -11.54
CA THR A 381 13.90 -12.40 -11.86
C THR A 381 13.00 -12.99 -10.78
N CYS A 382 11.94 -12.27 -10.40
CA CYS A 382 10.71 -12.93 -10.02
C CYS A 382 9.90 -13.19 -11.30
N GLY A 383 10.01 -14.42 -11.84
CA GLY A 383 9.10 -14.94 -12.84
C GLY A 383 7.69 -15.08 -12.26
#